data_c1d769cccf37d717c3d75d06c6235495
#
_entry.id   c1d769cccf37d717c3d75d06c6235495
#
_cell.length_a   1.000
_cell.length_b   1.000
_cell.length_c   1.000
_cell.angle_alpha   90.00
_cell.angle_beta   90.00
_cell.angle_gamma   90.00
#
_symmetry.space_group_name_H-M   'P 1'
#
loop_
_entity.id
_entity.type
_entity.pdbx_description
1 polymer ?
#
loop_
_entity_poly.entity_id
_entity_poly.type
_entity_poly.pdbx_seq_one_letter_code
_entity_poly.pdbx_strand_id
1 'polypeptide(L)'
;MVGEGQVVECFLFGHGTHGIHGNGGGEEKDFVFWPFSVCSVWPVGLPEKISSLQNPRVKQLVKLRDRRPRDEAGVFLVEGYREIRRALEKQVALQEVYFAPDWFLGENEPALLEAARTAGAQLFELSKETFAKVAYRERPDGLLAVAPQWKQALGDLTLPAAPLLLVVEAIEKPGNLGTILRSADAAGCDAVIVCDPVTDIFNPNVVRASTGVLFSVPLVVEESARVRAWLQERKIRAVATTPAAPTLYTAADLRGPLAIVMGSEQYGLSDFWLKNADATVRIPMAGQADSLNVAMATIITLFEAVRQRH
;
A
#
# COMPACT_ATOMS: atom_id res chain seq x y z
N MET A 1 21.18 43.55 -29.63
CA MET A 1 22.32 42.70 -29.21
C MET A 1 21.75 41.43 -28.74
N VAL A 2 22.01 40.39 -29.47
CA VAL A 2 21.46 39.03 -29.34
C VAL A 2 22.30 38.29 -28.30
N GLY A 3 21.71 37.70 -27.31
CA GLY A 3 22.38 36.86 -26.30
C GLY A 3 22.08 35.40 -26.55
N GLU A 4 23.14 34.62 -26.71
CA GLU A 4 23.21 33.25 -27.16
C GLU A 4 22.55 32.25 -26.24
N GLY A 5 21.78 31.31 -26.82
CA GLY A 5 21.25 30.13 -26.15
C GLY A 5 22.33 29.05 -26.02
N GLN A 6 22.56 28.56 -24.83
CA GLN A 6 23.33 27.33 -24.59
C GLN A 6 22.48 26.09 -24.88
N VAL A 7 22.93 25.34 -25.88
CA VAL A 7 22.42 23.97 -26.16
C VAL A 7 23.16 23.03 -25.21
N VAL A 8 22.42 22.31 -24.37
CA VAL A 8 22.95 21.22 -23.53
C VAL A 8 22.77 19.93 -24.30
N GLU A 9 23.88 19.34 -24.77
CA GLU A 9 23.91 18.01 -25.37
C GLU A 9 23.65 16.92 -24.33
N CYS A 10 22.65 16.06 -24.61
CA CYS A 10 22.44 14.83 -23.88
C CYS A 10 23.48 13.78 -24.30
N PHE A 11 24.41 13.43 -23.43
CA PHE A 11 25.28 12.27 -23.60
C PHE A 11 24.53 10.96 -23.39
N LEU A 12 24.37 10.20 -24.47
CA LEU A 12 23.96 8.79 -24.42
C LEU A 12 25.18 7.94 -24.07
N PHE A 13 25.18 7.29 -22.91
CA PHE A 13 26.14 6.25 -22.58
C PHE A 13 25.77 4.95 -23.30
N GLY A 14 26.53 4.62 -24.37
CA GLY A 14 26.49 3.31 -24.98
C GLY A 14 27.28 2.29 -24.16
N HIS A 15 26.68 1.19 -23.77
CA HIS A 15 27.39 0.02 -23.25
C HIS A 15 27.83 -0.89 -24.39
N GLY A 16 29.14 -1.13 -24.41
CA GLY A 16 29.79 -2.02 -25.36
C GLY A 16 29.37 -3.48 -25.17
N THR A 17 29.22 -4.13 -26.31
CA THR A 17 28.94 -5.54 -26.47
C THR A 17 30.20 -6.37 -26.30
N HIS A 18 30.20 -7.37 -25.43
CA HIS A 18 31.01 -8.57 -25.55
C HIS A 18 30.11 -9.75 -25.85
N GLY A 19 30.30 -10.34 -27.02
CA GLY A 19 29.57 -11.53 -27.47
C GLY A 19 30.07 -12.80 -26.81
N ILE A 20 29.12 -13.68 -26.48
CA ILE A 20 29.34 -15.12 -26.37
C ILE A 20 28.14 -15.80 -27.02
N HIS A 21 28.41 -16.71 -27.99
CA HIS A 21 27.45 -17.55 -28.68
C HIS A 21 26.78 -18.55 -27.73
N GLY A 22 25.45 -18.69 -27.81
CA GLY A 22 24.70 -19.78 -27.20
C GLY A 22 23.28 -19.82 -27.75
N ASN A 23 22.99 -20.88 -28.56
CA ASN A 23 21.69 -21.20 -29.13
C ASN A 23 20.64 -21.51 -28.03
N GLY A 24 19.43 -20.96 -28.16
CA GLY A 24 18.28 -21.39 -27.38
C GLY A 24 17.08 -20.49 -27.61
N GLY A 25 16.06 -20.97 -28.32
CA GLY A 25 14.84 -20.24 -28.64
C GLY A 25 14.07 -19.88 -27.38
N GLY A 26 13.58 -18.67 -27.32
CA GLY A 26 12.74 -18.14 -26.26
C GLY A 26 11.91 -17.00 -26.79
N GLU A 27 10.63 -17.11 -26.64
CA GLU A 27 9.58 -16.20 -27.11
C GLU A 27 9.84 -14.76 -26.71
N GLU A 28 9.76 -13.86 -27.70
CA GLU A 28 9.69 -12.41 -27.48
C GLU A 28 8.42 -12.07 -26.71
N LYS A 29 8.57 -11.54 -25.51
CA LYS A 29 7.48 -10.89 -24.79
C LYS A 29 7.40 -9.44 -25.27
N ASP A 30 6.35 -9.13 -26.01
CA ASP A 30 5.98 -7.80 -26.40
C ASP A 30 5.77 -6.92 -25.15
N PHE A 31 6.72 -6.00 -24.89
CA PHE A 31 6.55 -4.92 -23.96
C PHE A 31 5.66 -3.86 -24.64
N VAL A 32 4.41 -3.78 -24.20
CA VAL A 32 3.51 -2.71 -24.60
C VAL A 32 4.03 -1.40 -24.00
N PHE A 33 4.69 -0.62 -24.82
CA PHE A 33 5.04 0.77 -24.52
C PHE A 33 3.76 1.62 -24.53
N TRP A 34 3.37 2.14 -23.38
CA TRP A 34 2.41 3.23 -23.31
C TRP A 34 3.14 4.54 -23.63
N PRO A 35 2.71 5.30 -24.64
CA PRO A 35 3.34 6.58 -24.93
C PRO A 35 2.82 7.64 -23.97
N PHE A 36 3.48 7.89 -22.87
CA PHE A 36 3.32 9.14 -22.15
C PHE A 36 4.22 10.19 -22.79
N SER A 37 3.69 10.83 -23.81
CA SER A 37 4.22 12.09 -24.32
C SER A 37 3.48 13.22 -23.61
N VAL A 38 4.10 13.82 -22.61
CA VAL A 38 4.12 15.28 -22.40
C VAL A 38 5.38 15.60 -21.57
N CYS A 39 6.47 15.89 -22.23
CA CYS A 39 7.56 16.66 -21.65
C CYS A 39 7.10 18.11 -21.46
N SER A 40 6.35 18.41 -20.40
CA SER A 40 6.25 19.77 -19.91
C SER A 40 7.51 20.05 -19.11
N VAL A 41 8.48 20.68 -19.76
CA VAL A 41 9.64 21.27 -19.08
C VAL A 41 9.10 22.40 -18.18
N TRP A 42 8.91 22.10 -16.92
CA TRP A 42 8.58 23.11 -15.92
C TRP A 42 9.86 23.91 -15.63
N PRO A 43 9.78 25.25 -15.53
CA PRO A 43 10.93 26.05 -15.15
C PRO A 43 11.41 25.60 -13.77
N VAL A 44 12.72 25.43 -13.62
CA VAL A 44 13.40 25.13 -12.35
C VAL A 44 13.22 26.35 -11.44
N GLY A 45 12.05 26.43 -10.77
CA GLY A 45 11.73 27.45 -9.78
C GLY A 45 11.92 26.90 -8.39
N LEU A 46 12.27 27.78 -7.45
CA LEU A 46 12.23 27.49 -6.02
C LEU A 46 10.80 27.04 -5.63
N PRO A 47 10.65 26.11 -4.66
CA PRO A 47 9.34 25.69 -4.18
C PRO A 47 8.49 26.89 -3.76
N GLU A 48 7.21 26.87 -4.12
CA GLU A 48 6.27 27.89 -3.64
C GLU A 48 6.16 27.82 -2.11
N LYS A 49 6.31 28.99 -1.43
CA LYS A 49 6.20 29.08 0.02
C LYS A 49 4.79 29.44 0.44
N ILE A 50 4.20 28.64 1.30
CA ILE A 50 2.84 28.81 1.83
C ILE A 50 2.91 28.98 3.34
N SER A 51 2.61 30.18 3.82
CA SER A 51 2.56 30.53 5.25
C SER A 51 1.15 30.83 5.78
N SER A 52 0.18 31.01 4.88
CA SER A 52 -1.18 31.36 5.27
C SER A 52 -2.04 30.14 5.55
N LEU A 53 -2.61 30.04 6.73
CA LEU A 53 -3.61 29.02 7.09
C LEU A 53 -4.90 29.11 6.25
N GLN A 54 -5.15 30.25 5.58
CA GLN A 54 -6.30 30.48 4.73
C GLN A 54 -6.04 30.07 3.27
N ASN A 55 -4.81 29.67 2.92
CA ASN A 55 -4.48 29.20 1.58
C ASN A 55 -5.42 28.05 1.16
N PRO A 56 -5.96 28.07 -0.08
CA PRO A 56 -6.88 27.05 -0.58
C PRO A 56 -6.29 25.62 -0.51
N ARG A 57 -4.98 25.45 -0.79
CA ARG A 57 -4.30 24.15 -0.70
C ARG A 57 -4.29 23.60 0.72
N VAL A 58 -4.00 24.47 1.71
CA VAL A 58 -4.03 24.10 3.13
C VAL A 58 -5.42 23.62 3.55
N LYS A 59 -6.47 24.34 3.13
CA LYS A 59 -7.86 23.94 3.40
C LYS A 59 -8.21 22.61 2.73
N GLN A 60 -7.73 22.38 1.53
CA GLN A 60 -7.95 21.14 0.81
C GLN A 60 -7.23 19.97 1.51
N LEU A 61 -5.96 20.10 1.88
CA LEU A 61 -5.23 19.06 2.62
C LEU A 61 -5.95 18.67 3.92
N VAL A 62 -6.47 19.64 4.67
CA VAL A 62 -7.25 19.34 5.87
C VAL A 62 -8.52 18.54 5.55
N LYS A 63 -9.23 18.88 4.46
CA LYS A 63 -10.43 18.15 4.02
C LYS A 63 -10.11 16.71 3.60
N LEU A 64 -8.93 16.46 3.00
CA LEU A 64 -8.51 15.12 2.58
C LEU A 64 -8.28 14.14 3.75
N ARG A 65 -8.38 14.58 5.01
CA ARG A 65 -8.44 13.69 6.17
C ARG A 65 -9.72 12.86 6.19
N ASP A 66 -10.81 13.39 5.62
CA ASP A 66 -12.11 12.75 5.54
C ASP A 66 -12.23 11.91 4.25
N ARG A 67 -12.98 10.78 4.32
CA ARG A 67 -13.12 9.84 3.22
C ARG A 67 -13.76 10.49 1.98
N ARG A 68 -14.92 11.16 2.18
CA ARG A 68 -15.67 11.71 1.06
C ARG A 68 -14.87 12.69 0.18
N PRO A 69 -14.16 13.70 0.72
CA PRO A 69 -13.29 14.55 -0.10
C PRO A 69 -12.16 13.80 -0.82
N ARG A 70 -11.61 12.72 -0.23
CA ARG A 70 -10.62 11.87 -0.92
C ARG A 70 -11.22 11.15 -2.11
N ASP A 71 -12.39 10.55 -1.94
CA ASP A 71 -13.08 9.81 -2.99
C ASP A 71 -13.55 10.74 -4.13
N GLU A 72 -14.05 11.94 -3.80
CA GLU A 72 -14.43 12.96 -4.77
C GLU A 72 -13.24 13.48 -5.59
N ALA A 73 -12.07 13.64 -4.94
CA ALA A 73 -10.85 14.11 -5.59
C ALA A 73 -10.02 12.97 -6.23
N GLY A 74 -10.31 11.70 -5.91
CA GLY A 74 -9.54 10.55 -6.37
C GLY A 74 -8.11 10.50 -5.84
N VAL A 75 -7.84 11.12 -4.67
CA VAL A 75 -6.50 11.22 -4.08
C VAL A 75 -6.51 10.87 -2.60
N PHE A 76 -5.32 10.67 -2.02
CA PHE A 76 -5.15 10.46 -0.58
C PHE A 76 -3.84 11.04 -0.06
N LEU A 77 -3.71 11.09 1.26
CA LEU A 77 -2.56 11.66 1.96
C LEU A 77 -1.55 10.57 2.32
N VAL A 78 -0.27 10.86 2.05
CA VAL A 78 0.88 10.06 2.46
C VAL A 78 1.76 10.92 3.34
N GLU A 79 1.74 10.71 4.66
CA GLU A 79 2.49 11.50 5.62
C GLU A 79 3.66 10.71 6.19
N GLY A 80 4.84 11.27 6.11
CA GLY A 80 6.06 10.78 6.72
C GLY A 80 7.13 10.34 5.73
N TYR A 81 8.38 10.50 6.16
CA TYR A 81 9.57 10.17 5.37
C TYR A 81 9.54 8.72 4.82
N ARG A 82 9.25 7.76 5.71
CA ARG A 82 9.26 6.33 5.36
C ARG A 82 8.19 5.98 4.33
N GLU A 83 7.00 6.51 4.52
CA GLU A 83 5.84 6.28 3.68
C GLU A 83 6.07 6.87 2.28
N ILE A 84 6.55 8.11 2.20
CA ILE A 84 6.86 8.79 0.93
C ILE A 84 8.01 8.09 0.21
N ARG A 85 9.08 7.71 0.92
CA ARG A 85 10.19 6.95 0.34
C ARG A 85 9.71 5.65 -0.30
N ARG A 86 8.90 4.86 0.42
CA ARG A 86 8.35 3.60 -0.11
C ARG A 86 7.42 3.81 -1.28
N ALA A 87 6.62 4.87 -1.26
CA ALA A 87 5.79 5.23 -2.40
C ALA A 87 6.65 5.50 -3.66
N LEU A 88 7.73 6.26 -3.53
CA LEU A 88 8.67 6.54 -4.62
C LEU A 88 9.40 5.27 -5.09
N GLU A 89 9.90 4.43 -4.18
CA GLU A 89 10.53 3.14 -4.47
C GLU A 89 9.58 2.21 -5.28
N LYS A 90 8.28 2.34 -5.06
CA LYS A 90 7.23 1.59 -5.77
C LYS A 90 6.62 2.36 -6.94
N GLN A 91 7.26 3.46 -7.35
CA GLN A 91 6.85 4.27 -8.50
C GLN A 91 5.41 4.80 -8.41
N VAL A 92 4.91 5.04 -7.20
CA VAL A 92 3.62 5.73 -6.99
C VAL A 92 3.77 7.17 -7.48
N ALA A 93 2.91 7.60 -8.38
CA ALA A 93 2.92 8.94 -8.96
C ALA A 93 2.46 9.97 -7.93
N LEU A 94 3.38 10.47 -7.08
CA LEU A 94 3.08 11.56 -6.16
C LEU A 94 2.78 12.83 -6.98
N GLN A 95 1.63 13.46 -6.72
CA GLN A 95 1.22 14.68 -7.42
C GLN A 95 1.84 15.93 -6.79
N GLU A 96 1.77 16.02 -5.46
CA GLU A 96 2.23 17.16 -4.69
C GLU A 96 2.97 16.65 -3.44
N VAL A 97 4.05 17.32 -3.06
CA VAL A 97 4.75 17.09 -1.80
C VAL A 97 4.87 18.41 -1.06
N TYR A 98 4.35 18.43 0.14
CA TYR A 98 4.39 19.55 1.08
C TYR A 98 5.42 19.26 2.15
N PHE A 99 6.32 20.19 2.39
CA PHE A 99 7.38 20.00 3.37
C PHE A 99 7.61 21.23 4.24
N ALA A 100 8.08 21.01 5.45
CA ALA A 100 8.45 22.06 6.40
C ALA A 100 9.82 21.74 7.01
N PRO A 101 10.90 22.41 6.58
CA PRO A 101 12.25 22.14 7.06
C PRO A 101 12.40 22.21 8.58
N ASP A 102 11.64 23.09 9.24
CA ASP A 102 11.63 23.21 10.70
C ASP A 102 11.18 21.94 11.47
N TRP A 103 10.58 21.00 10.79
CA TRP A 103 10.13 19.73 11.33
C TRP A 103 10.97 18.52 10.90
N PHE A 104 12.00 18.70 10.06
CA PHE A 104 12.84 17.58 9.62
C PHE A 104 13.54 16.93 10.81
N LEU A 105 13.60 15.61 10.80
CA LEU A 105 14.16 14.81 11.88
C LEU A 105 15.56 14.28 11.56
N GLY A 106 16.00 14.39 10.31
CA GLY A 106 17.27 13.89 9.82
C GLY A 106 17.90 14.79 8.77
N GLU A 107 18.78 14.22 7.97
CA GLU A 107 19.51 14.91 6.90
C GLU A 107 19.13 14.36 5.51
N ASN A 108 18.24 13.38 5.46
CA ASN A 108 17.89 12.67 4.22
C ASN A 108 16.67 13.27 3.49
N GLU A 109 15.94 14.19 4.12
CA GLU A 109 14.72 14.78 3.59
C GLU A 109 14.98 15.55 2.29
N PRO A 110 16.08 16.35 2.13
CA PRO A 110 16.37 17.02 0.88
C PRO A 110 16.55 16.05 -0.30
N ALA A 111 17.22 14.92 -0.09
CA ALA A 111 17.40 13.91 -1.13
C ALA A 111 16.07 13.25 -1.53
N LEU A 112 15.16 13.03 -0.56
CA LEU A 112 13.83 12.51 -0.81
C LEU A 112 12.97 13.50 -1.61
N LEU A 113 13.03 14.78 -1.28
CA LEU A 113 12.33 15.86 -2.01
C LEU A 113 12.82 15.95 -3.46
N GLU A 114 14.14 15.84 -3.68
CA GLU A 114 14.70 15.84 -5.02
C GLU A 114 14.27 14.60 -5.83
N ALA A 115 14.21 13.42 -5.19
CA ALA A 115 13.68 12.21 -5.80
C ALA A 115 12.19 12.36 -6.17
N ALA A 116 11.38 12.95 -5.29
CA ALA A 116 9.98 13.23 -5.57
C ALA A 116 9.80 14.22 -6.73
N ARG A 117 10.60 15.29 -6.75
CA ARG A 117 10.62 16.28 -7.84
C ARG A 117 10.99 15.63 -9.18
N THR A 118 12.01 14.79 -9.18
CA THR A 118 12.46 14.06 -10.38
C THR A 118 11.39 13.08 -10.87
N ALA A 119 10.62 12.50 -9.95
CA ALA A 119 9.47 11.66 -10.27
C ALA A 119 8.23 12.45 -10.74
N GLY A 120 8.29 13.78 -10.81
CA GLY A 120 7.24 14.65 -11.35
C GLY A 120 6.34 15.31 -10.30
N ALA A 121 6.61 15.16 -9.01
CA ALA A 121 5.83 15.80 -7.95
C ALA A 121 6.09 17.32 -7.89
N GLN A 122 5.03 18.10 -7.65
CA GLN A 122 5.16 19.52 -7.33
C GLN A 122 5.54 19.68 -5.86
N LEU A 123 6.52 20.55 -5.56
CA LEU A 123 7.00 20.79 -4.20
C LEU A 123 6.46 22.12 -3.65
N PHE A 124 5.99 22.10 -2.40
CA PHE A 124 5.48 23.26 -1.68
C PHE A 124 6.11 23.34 -0.29
N GLU A 125 6.78 24.45 0.00
CA GLU A 125 7.34 24.70 1.34
C GLU A 125 6.27 25.34 2.24
N LEU A 126 5.98 24.71 3.38
CA LEU A 126 5.05 25.23 4.37
C LEU A 126 5.80 25.84 5.54
N SER A 127 5.24 26.93 6.14
CA SER A 127 5.71 27.34 7.45
C SER A 127 5.40 26.29 8.51
N LYS A 128 6.11 26.34 9.63
CA LYS A 128 5.93 25.44 10.78
C LYS A 128 4.47 25.36 11.23
N GLU A 129 3.80 26.50 11.35
CA GLU A 129 2.42 26.61 11.80
C GLU A 129 1.45 26.04 10.74
N THR A 130 1.74 26.31 9.48
CA THR A 130 0.91 25.81 8.37
C THR A 130 1.04 24.29 8.25
N PHE A 131 2.25 23.74 8.40
CA PHE A 131 2.45 22.31 8.40
C PHE A 131 1.76 21.62 9.60
N ALA A 132 1.88 22.19 10.80
CA ALA A 132 1.17 21.67 11.98
C ALA A 132 -0.36 21.59 11.77
N LYS A 133 -0.93 22.51 10.98
CA LYS A 133 -2.37 22.49 10.64
C LYS A 133 -2.74 21.34 9.71
N VAL A 134 -1.88 20.99 8.74
CA VAL A 134 -2.16 19.94 7.75
C VAL A 134 -1.69 18.56 8.19
N ALA A 135 -0.73 18.46 9.08
CA ALA A 135 -0.23 17.22 9.64
C ALA A 135 -1.34 16.43 10.34
N TYR A 136 -1.42 15.15 10.08
CA TYR A 136 -2.33 14.21 10.74
C TYR A 136 -1.70 13.63 12.02
N ARG A 137 -0.37 13.52 12.05
CA ARG A 137 0.41 13.02 13.19
C ARG A 137 0.53 14.09 14.28
N GLU A 138 0.50 13.66 15.54
CA GLU A 138 0.80 14.55 16.69
C GLU A 138 2.27 15.03 16.68
N ARG A 139 3.17 14.19 16.18
CA ARG A 139 4.60 14.49 16.02
C ARG A 139 4.96 14.29 14.54
N PRO A 140 4.76 15.31 13.72
CA PRO A 140 5.08 15.25 12.31
C PRO A 140 6.59 15.28 12.07
N ASP A 141 7.02 14.77 10.92
CA ASP A 141 8.41 14.81 10.45
C ASP A 141 8.61 15.78 9.27
N GLY A 142 7.66 16.68 9.08
CA GLY A 142 7.76 17.74 8.09
C GLY A 142 7.53 17.33 6.65
N LEU A 143 6.95 16.16 6.39
CA LEU A 143 6.73 15.62 5.04
C LEU A 143 5.29 15.09 4.88
N LEU A 144 4.59 15.60 3.85
CA LEU A 144 3.24 15.19 3.48
C LEU A 144 3.09 15.19 1.97
N ALA A 145 2.65 14.11 1.38
CA ALA A 145 2.39 14.02 -0.05
C ALA A 145 0.91 13.75 -0.36
N VAL A 146 0.50 14.11 -1.56
CA VAL A 146 -0.78 13.77 -2.17
C VAL A 146 -0.53 12.77 -3.29
N ALA A 147 -1.17 11.62 -3.24
CA ALA A 147 -1.07 10.55 -4.21
C ALA A 147 -2.45 10.20 -4.81
N PRO A 148 -2.54 9.75 -6.06
CA PRO A 148 -3.78 9.28 -6.64
C PRO A 148 -4.23 7.97 -6.00
N GLN A 149 -5.52 7.80 -5.77
CA GLN A 149 -6.12 6.51 -5.41
C GLN A 149 -6.00 5.56 -6.61
N TRP A 150 -5.87 4.27 -6.31
CA TRP A 150 -5.89 3.23 -7.34
C TRP A 150 -6.98 2.20 -7.04
N LYS A 151 -7.34 1.45 -8.07
CA LYS A 151 -8.18 0.26 -7.96
C LYS A 151 -7.47 -0.90 -8.63
N GLN A 152 -7.44 -2.02 -7.95
CA GLN A 152 -6.92 -3.28 -8.47
C GLN A 152 -8.03 -4.32 -8.41
N ALA A 153 -8.29 -5.00 -9.52
CA ALA A 153 -9.27 -6.08 -9.57
C ALA A 153 -8.63 -7.44 -9.26
N LEU A 154 -9.45 -8.43 -8.88
CA LEU A 154 -8.97 -9.82 -8.68
C LEU A 154 -8.29 -10.39 -9.93
N GLY A 155 -8.77 -10.00 -11.12
CA GLY A 155 -8.21 -10.44 -12.40
C GLY A 155 -6.81 -9.91 -12.70
N ASP A 156 -6.41 -8.79 -12.08
CA ASP A 156 -5.11 -8.15 -12.28
C ASP A 156 -4.00 -8.79 -11.43
N LEU A 157 -4.37 -9.69 -10.51
CA LEU A 157 -3.40 -10.36 -9.64
C LEU A 157 -2.59 -11.41 -10.41
N THR A 158 -1.29 -11.20 -10.47
CA THR A 158 -0.34 -12.21 -10.96
C THR A 158 0.14 -13.04 -9.77
N LEU A 159 -0.27 -14.31 -9.72
CA LEU A 159 -0.02 -15.20 -8.59
C LEU A 159 0.93 -16.33 -8.98
N PRO A 160 1.81 -16.77 -8.05
CA PRO A 160 2.61 -17.99 -8.23
C PRO A 160 1.72 -19.25 -8.22
N ALA A 161 2.31 -20.41 -8.52
CA ALA A 161 1.59 -21.69 -8.54
C ALA A 161 1.00 -22.09 -7.17
N ALA A 162 1.61 -21.67 -6.08
CA ALA A 162 1.16 -21.93 -4.71
C ALA A 162 1.06 -20.62 -3.91
N PRO A 163 0.08 -19.74 -4.21
CA PRO A 163 -0.02 -18.44 -3.56
C PRO A 163 -0.38 -18.54 -2.08
N LEU A 164 0.08 -17.57 -1.30
CA LEU A 164 -0.38 -17.28 0.05
C LEU A 164 -1.14 -15.96 0.03
N LEU A 165 -2.45 -16.01 0.16
CA LEU A 165 -3.31 -14.86 0.18
C LEU A 165 -3.84 -14.59 1.59
N LEU A 166 -4.08 -13.33 1.88
CA LEU A 166 -4.79 -12.90 3.08
C LEU A 166 -6.10 -12.25 2.67
N VAL A 167 -7.22 -12.76 3.17
CA VAL A 167 -8.55 -12.16 3.02
C VAL A 167 -8.96 -11.60 4.37
N VAL A 168 -9.39 -10.35 4.40
CA VAL A 168 -9.87 -9.69 5.61
C VAL A 168 -11.26 -9.13 5.39
N GLU A 169 -12.22 -9.52 6.24
CA GLU A 169 -13.61 -9.11 6.11
C GLU A 169 -13.95 -8.02 7.12
N ALA A 170 -14.53 -6.93 6.64
CA ALA A 170 -15.16 -5.87 7.43
C ALA A 170 -14.29 -5.32 8.58
N ILE A 171 -12.97 -5.15 8.35
CA ILE A 171 -12.08 -4.58 9.36
C ILE A 171 -12.51 -3.15 9.70
N GLU A 172 -12.75 -2.91 11.00
CA GLU A 172 -13.33 -1.65 11.47
C GLU A 172 -12.28 -0.60 11.80
N LYS A 173 -11.14 -1.02 12.39
CA LYS A 173 -10.10 -0.10 12.87
C LYS A 173 -9.00 0.11 11.85
N PRO A 174 -8.77 1.36 11.37
CA PRO A 174 -7.72 1.66 10.40
C PRO A 174 -6.31 1.20 10.84
N GLY A 175 -6.01 1.32 12.15
CA GLY A 175 -4.74 0.86 12.71
C GLY A 175 -4.55 -0.66 12.59
N ASN A 176 -5.61 -1.45 12.76
CA ASN A 176 -5.56 -2.89 12.57
C ASN A 176 -5.32 -3.24 11.10
N LEU A 177 -6.05 -2.63 10.17
CA LEU A 177 -5.84 -2.86 8.74
C LEU A 177 -4.39 -2.56 8.33
N GLY A 178 -3.84 -1.42 8.74
CA GLY A 178 -2.44 -1.08 8.47
C GLY A 178 -1.44 -2.07 9.08
N THR A 179 -1.71 -2.56 10.31
CA THR A 179 -0.88 -3.58 10.96
C THR A 179 -0.99 -4.94 10.25
N ILE A 180 -2.18 -5.30 9.79
CA ILE A 180 -2.42 -6.51 8.99
C ILE A 180 -1.63 -6.47 7.69
N LEU A 181 -1.63 -5.34 6.97
CA LEU A 181 -0.81 -5.15 5.76
C LEU A 181 0.68 -5.37 6.03
N ARG A 182 1.20 -4.86 7.17
CA ARG A 182 2.60 -5.12 7.58
C ARG A 182 2.86 -6.60 7.85
N SER A 183 1.91 -7.27 8.46
CA SER A 183 2.02 -8.71 8.75
C SER A 183 2.01 -9.54 7.47
N ALA A 184 1.18 -9.16 6.50
CA ALA A 184 1.11 -9.79 5.19
C ALA A 184 2.41 -9.61 4.39
N ASP A 185 2.97 -8.41 4.37
CA ASP A 185 4.27 -8.11 3.75
C ASP A 185 5.39 -8.95 4.40
N ALA A 186 5.45 -8.97 5.75
CA ALA A 186 6.45 -9.73 6.49
C ALA A 186 6.33 -11.24 6.30
N ALA A 187 5.12 -11.76 6.08
CA ALA A 187 4.87 -13.18 5.80
C ALA A 187 5.06 -13.55 4.33
N GLY A 188 5.33 -12.59 3.45
CA GLY A 188 5.45 -12.82 2.02
C GLY A 188 4.14 -13.19 1.35
N CYS A 189 3.02 -12.60 1.78
CA CYS A 189 1.73 -12.78 1.10
C CYS A 189 1.78 -12.21 -0.31
N ASP A 190 1.25 -12.96 -1.28
CA ASP A 190 1.18 -12.55 -2.67
C ASP A 190 0.12 -11.48 -2.94
N ALA A 191 -0.93 -11.42 -2.12
CA ALA A 191 -1.91 -10.34 -2.12
C ALA A 191 -2.71 -10.29 -0.81
N VAL A 192 -3.26 -9.10 -0.51
CA VAL A 192 -4.28 -8.87 0.52
C VAL A 192 -5.59 -8.48 -0.16
N ILE A 193 -6.68 -9.14 0.21
CA ILE A 193 -8.02 -8.87 -0.31
C ILE A 193 -8.89 -8.38 0.85
N VAL A 194 -9.37 -7.16 0.74
CA VAL A 194 -10.26 -6.53 1.72
C VAL A 194 -11.71 -6.72 1.28
N CYS A 195 -12.43 -7.56 1.99
CA CYS A 195 -13.83 -7.85 1.71
C CYS A 195 -14.75 -6.94 2.49
N ASP A 196 -15.81 -6.46 1.83
CA ASP A 196 -16.89 -5.69 2.45
C ASP A 196 -16.39 -4.57 3.39
N PRO A 197 -15.53 -3.66 2.90
CA PRO A 197 -14.73 -2.77 3.73
C PRO A 197 -15.58 -1.76 4.50
N VAL A 198 -15.45 -1.77 5.83
CA VAL A 198 -15.91 -0.70 6.73
C VAL A 198 -14.88 0.44 6.73
N THR A 199 -13.62 0.09 6.87
CA THR A 199 -12.50 1.04 6.81
C THR A 199 -12.03 1.24 5.36
N ASP A 200 -11.86 2.50 4.98
CA ASP A 200 -11.23 2.90 3.72
C ASP A 200 -9.71 2.60 3.75
N ILE A 201 -9.22 1.90 2.74
CA ILE A 201 -7.81 1.53 2.59
C ILE A 201 -6.87 2.74 2.48
N PHE A 202 -7.38 3.88 1.97
CA PHE A 202 -6.67 5.16 1.85
C PHE A 202 -6.81 6.07 3.08
N ASN A 203 -7.39 5.56 4.16
CA ASN A 203 -7.45 6.30 5.42
C ASN A 203 -6.03 6.64 5.91
N PRO A 204 -5.73 7.90 6.32
CA PRO A 204 -4.40 8.30 6.77
C PRO A 204 -3.81 7.41 7.87
N ASN A 205 -4.65 6.85 8.75
CA ASN A 205 -4.21 5.89 9.77
C ASN A 205 -3.83 4.53 9.19
N VAL A 206 -4.47 4.06 8.10
CA VAL A 206 -4.07 2.83 7.40
C VAL A 206 -2.70 3.04 6.77
N VAL A 207 -2.52 4.13 6.02
CA VAL A 207 -1.25 4.49 5.39
C VAL A 207 -0.13 4.54 6.43
N ARG A 208 -0.34 5.26 7.54
CA ARG A 208 0.62 5.38 8.64
C ARG A 208 0.92 4.04 9.31
N ALA A 209 -0.12 3.29 9.71
CA ALA A 209 0.06 2.03 10.42
C ALA A 209 0.71 0.95 9.55
N SER A 210 0.50 1.01 8.23
CA SER A 210 1.19 0.15 7.27
C SER A 210 2.66 0.51 7.11
N THR A 211 3.09 1.69 7.58
CA THR A 211 4.47 2.22 7.38
C THR A 211 4.90 2.25 5.90
N GLY A 212 3.94 2.41 4.99
CA GLY A 212 4.15 2.45 3.54
C GLY A 212 4.21 1.10 2.83
N VAL A 213 4.02 -0.05 3.53
CA VAL A 213 3.88 -1.36 2.83
C VAL A 213 2.57 -1.48 2.07
N LEU A 214 1.62 -0.58 2.30
CA LEU A 214 0.44 -0.39 1.44
C LEU A 214 0.82 -0.32 -0.05
N PHE A 215 1.98 0.20 -0.38
CA PHE A 215 2.48 0.32 -1.76
C PHE A 215 3.20 -0.93 -2.28
N SER A 216 3.50 -1.90 -1.41
CA SER A 216 4.34 -3.07 -1.73
C SER A 216 3.54 -4.33 -1.98
N VAL A 217 2.47 -4.53 -1.22
CA VAL A 217 1.62 -5.72 -1.31
C VAL A 217 0.44 -5.44 -2.22
N PRO A 218 0.17 -6.26 -3.25
CA PRO A 218 -1.03 -6.14 -4.07
C PRO A 218 -2.28 -6.13 -3.19
N LEU A 219 -3.13 -5.11 -3.35
CA LEU A 219 -4.29 -4.86 -2.49
C LEU A 219 -5.56 -4.72 -3.34
N VAL A 220 -6.50 -5.62 -3.13
CA VAL A 220 -7.79 -5.65 -3.81
C VAL A 220 -8.91 -5.37 -2.80
N VAL A 221 -9.91 -4.61 -3.22
CA VAL A 221 -11.15 -4.40 -2.47
C VAL A 221 -12.29 -5.00 -3.26
N GLU A 222 -13.02 -5.96 -2.69
CA GLU A 222 -14.06 -6.69 -3.40
C GLU A 222 -15.14 -7.25 -2.43
N GLU A 223 -16.26 -7.73 -2.94
CA GLU A 223 -17.31 -8.40 -2.17
C GLU A 223 -16.92 -9.85 -1.83
N SER A 224 -17.24 -10.31 -0.61
CA SER A 224 -16.93 -11.67 -0.13
C SER A 224 -17.38 -12.78 -1.08
N ALA A 225 -18.58 -12.67 -1.65
CA ALA A 225 -19.11 -13.67 -2.57
C ALA A 225 -18.28 -13.80 -3.86
N ARG A 226 -17.82 -12.67 -4.42
CA ARG A 226 -16.98 -12.65 -5.62
C ARG A 226 -15.59 -13.19 -5.34
N VAL A 227 -15.01 -12.83 -4.18
CA VAL A 227 -13.72 -13.36 -3.74
C VAL A 227 -13.79 -14.88 -3.58
N ARG A 228 -14.84 -15.39 -2.92
CA ARG A 228 -15.00 -16.84 -2.74
C ARG A 228 -15.12 -17.59 -4.06
N ALA A 229 -15.92 -17.09 -5.01
CA ALA A 229 -16.06 -17.67 -6.33
C ALA A 229 -14.70 -17.71 -7.08
N TRP A 230 -13.96 -16.61 -7.05
CA TRP A 230 -12.64 -16.46 -7.64
C TRP A 230 -11.59 -17.43 -7.04
N LEU A 231 -11.60 -17.61 -5.70
CA LEU A 231 -10.73 -18.58 -5.03
C LEU A 231 -11.04 -20.02 -5.48
N GLN A 232 -12.35 -20.37 -5.59
CA GLN A 232 -12.78 -21.69 -6.03
C GLN A 232 -12.35 -21.98 -7.48
N GLU A 233 -12.56 -21.06 -8.40
CA GLU A 233 -12.15 -21.17 -9.79
C GLU A 233 -10.65 -21.45 -9.91
N ARG A 234 -9.83 -20.79 -9.09
CA ARG A 234 -8.37 -20.94 -9.05
C ARG A 234 -7.86 -22.07 -8.18
N LYS A 235 -8.75 -22.84 -7.55
CA LYS A 235 -8.45 -23.94 -6.63
C LYS A 235 -7.57 -23.51 -5.46
N ILE A 236 -7.77 -22.28 -4.97
CA ILE A 236 -7.13 -21.72 -3.77
C ILE A 236 -8.03 -22.02 -2.58
N ARG A 237 -7.51 -22.75 -1.59
CA ARG A 237 -8.28 -23.11 -0.40
C ARG A 237 -8.47 -21.91 0.50
N ALA A 238 -9.69 -21.68 0.97
CA ALA A 238 -10.02 -20.68 1.96
C ALA A 238 -10.05 -21.31 3.36
N VAL A 239 -9.14 -20.87 4.24
CA VAL A 239 -9.09 -21.30 5.65
C VAL A 239 -9.50 -20.13 6.53
N ALA A 240 -10.65 -20.24 7.17
CA ALA A 240 -11.24 -19.20 8.00
C ALA A 240 -10.81 -19.34 9.47
N THR A 241 -10.36 -18.23 10.07
CA THR A 241 -9.93 -18.22 11.48
C THR A 241 -11.06 -17.73 12.38
N THR A 242 -11.53 -18.59 13.29
CA THR A 242 -12.57 -18.27 14.26
C THR A 242 -12.33 -18.99 15.58
N PRO A 243 -12.60 -18.37 16.75
CA PRO A 243 -12.46 -19.03 18.06
C PRO A 243 -13.31 -20.30 18.21
N ALA A 244 -14.45 -20.38 17.51
CA ALA A 244 -15.39 -21.51 17.57
C ALA A 244 -14.96 -22.72 16.72
N ALA A 245 -13.87 -22.65 15.95
CA ALA A 245 -13.45 -23.74 15.10
C ALA A 245 -13.04 -24.99 15.91
N PRO A 246 -13.35 -26.19 15.42
CA PRO A 246 -12.92 -27.43 16.07
C PRO A 246 -11.41 -27.68 15.95
N THR A 247 -10.80 -27.27 14.86
CA THR A 247 -9.40 -27.57 14.50
C THR A 247 -8.46 -26.52 15.00
N LEU A 248 -7.35 -26.90 15.64
CA LEU A 248 -6.25 -25.99 15.96
C LEU A 248 -5.54 -25.52 14.68
N TYR A 249 -5.14 -24.27 14.62
CA TYR A 249 -4.43 -23.70 13.48
C TYR A 249 -3.12 -24.46 13.15
N THR A 250 -2.47 -25.03 14.16
CA THR A 250 -1.26 -25.84 14.02
C THR A 250 -1.52 -27.26 13.49
N ALA A 251 -2.77 -27.75 13.60
CA ALA A 251 -3.16 -29.08 13.12
C ALA A 251 -3.74 -29.05 11.71
N ALA A 252 -4.02 -27.87 11.16
CA ALA A 252 -4.50 -27.72 9.80
C ALA A 252 -3.33 -27.75 8.80
N ASP A 253 -3.56 -28.33 7.62
CA ASP A 253 -2.59 -28.21 6.52
C ASP A 253 -2.72 -26.82 5.87
N LEU A 254 -1.70 -25.97 6.03
CA LEU A 254 -1.62 -24.62 5.50
C LEU A 254 -0.66 -24.49 4.30
N ARG A 255 -0.29 -25.62 3.68
CA ARG A 255 0.58 -25.69 2.49
C ARG A 255 -0.23 -25.52 1.20
N GLY A 256 0.48 -25.31 0.07
CA GLY A 256 -0.11 -25.15 -1.26
C GLY A 256 -0.88 -23.84 -1.46
N PRO A 257 -1.74 -23.72 -2.49
CA PRO A 257 -2.53 -22.52 -2.74
C PRO A 257 -3.52 -22.26 -1.60
N LEU A 258 -3.36 -21.13 -0.91
CA LEU A 258 -4.06 -20.86 0.35
C LEU A 258 -4.48 -19.38 0.46
N ALA A 259 -5.70 -19.17 0.94
CA ALA A 259 -6.19 -17.90 1.43
C ALA A 259 -6.58 -18.05 2.92
N ILE A 260 -5.90 -17.31 3.80
CA ILE A 260 -6.29 -17.18 5.20
C ILE A 260 -7.36 -16.11 5.29
N VAL A 261 -8.48 -16.42 5.92
CA VAL A 261 -9.63 -15.52 6.04
C VAL A 261 -9.81 -15.08 7.50
N MET A 262 -9.77 -13.75 7.70
CA MET A 262 -9.89 -13.10 9.02
C MET A 262 -11.13 -12.21 9.05
N GLY A 263 -11.87 -12.24 10.15
CA GLY A 263 -13.08 -11.44 10.32
C GLY A 263 -12.86 -10.12 11.03
N SER A 264 -13.96 -9.38 11.24
CA SER A 264 -13.98 -8.10 11.96
C SER A 264 -13.61 -8.26 13.44
N GLU A 265 -13.30 -7.12 14.08
CA GLU A 265 -12.89 -7.10 15.49
C GLU A 265 -14.05 -7.42 16.44
N GLN A 266 -15.25 -6.95 16.11
CA GLN A 266 -16.40 -7.06 17.00
C GLN A 266 -17.20 -8.34 16.75
N TYR A 267 -17.43 -8.69 15.49
CA TYR A 267 -18.36 -9.77 15.12
C TYR A 267 -17.64 -11.02 14.57
N GLY A 268 -16.34 -10.94 14.34
CA GLY A 268 -15.60 -12.01 13.70
C GLY A 268 -15.96 -12.15 12.22
N LEU A 269 -15.96 -13.36 11.72
CA LEU A 269 -16.37 -13.69 10.35
C LEU A 269 -17.88 -13.77 10.21
N SER A 270 -18.39 -13.28 9.08
CA SER A 270 -19.80 -13.44 8.73
C SER A 270 -20.19 -14.92 8.54
N ASP A 271 -21.49 -15.17 8.64
CA ASP A 271 -22.08 -16.46 8.30
C ASP A 271 -21.68 -16.95 6.91
N PHE A 272 -21.45 -16.01 5.97
CA PHE A 272 -21.03 -16.35 4.63
C PHE A 272 -19.69 -17.08 4.66
N TRP A 273 -18.63 -16.54 5.27
CA TRP A 273 -17.33 -17.17 5.35
C TRP A 273 -17.32 -18.43 6.21
N LEU A 274 -18.05 -18.42 7.34
CA LEU A 274 -18.16 -19.61 8.20
C LEU A 274 -18.78 -20.82 7.49
N LYS A 275 -19.70 -20.59 6.54
CA LYS A 275 -20.37 -21.65 5.77
C LYS A 275 -19.63 -22.03 4.48
N ASN A 276 -18.89 -21.10 3.91
CA ASN A 276 -18.29 -21.29 2.57
C ASN A 276 -16.77 -21.45 2.56
N ALA A 277 -16.08 -21.30 3.69
CA ALA A 277 -14.65 -21.64 3.77
C ALA A 277 -14.44 -23.15 3.65
N ASP A 278 -13.30 -23.58 3.10
CA ASP A 278 -12.96 -24.99 2.94
C ASP A 278 -12.56 -25.66 4.25
N ALA A 279 -12.10 -24.86 5.23
CA ALA A 279 -11.81 -25.28 6.60
C ALA A 279 -11.91 -24.10 7.56
N THR A 280 -12.09 -24.42 8.86
CA THR A 280 -12.01 -23.44 9.91
C THR A 280 -10.95 -23.83 10.93
N VAL A 281 -10.22 -22.83 11.46
CA VAL A 281 -9.16 -23.02 12.44
C VAL A 281 -9.31 -22.05 13.60
N ARG A 282 -8.83 -22.44 14.79
CA ARG A 282 -8.76 -21.58 15.96
C ARG A 282 -7.34 -21.47 16.49
N ILE A 283 -7.05 -20.32 17.09
CA ILE A 283 -5.91 -20.11 17.97
C ILE A 283 -6.37 -20.47 19.38
N PRO A 284 -5.68 -21.36 20.11
CA PRO A 284 -6.10 -21.74 21.45
C PRO A 284 -5.96 -20.58 22.43
N MET A 285 -6.98 -20.37 23.24
CA MET A 285 -6.97 -19.37 24.31
C MET A 285 -6.87 -20.07 25.66
N ALA A 286 -5.82 -19.81 26.43
CA ALA A 286 -5.58 -20.43 27.73
C ALA A 286 -6.00 -19.55 28.92
N GLY A 287 -6.32 -18.30 28.68
CA GLY A 287 -6.68 -17.31 29.69
C GLY A 287 -8.19 -17.00 29.70
N GLN A 288 -8.54 -15.84 30.25
CA GLN A 288 -9.92 -15.34 30.34
C GLN A 288 -10.37 -14.53 29.10
N ALA A 289 -9.45 -14.18 28.22
CA ALA A 289 -9.81 -13.43 27.01
C ALA A 289 -10.53 -14.35 26.01
N ASP A 290 -11.62 -13.88 25.44
CA ASP A 290 -12.43 -14.64 24.47
C ASP A 290 -11.80 -14.66 23.06
N SER A 291 -10.96 -13.67 22.73
CA SER A 291 -10.32 -13.52 21.44
C SER A 291 -9.03 -12.70 21.52
N LEU A 292 -8.24 -12.75 20.47
CA LEU A 292 -7.09 -11.86 20.23
C LEU A 292 -7.50 -10.66 19.38
N ASN A 293 -6.72 -9.59 19.46
CA ASN A 293 -6.78 -8.53 18.46
C ASN A 293 -6.61 -9.15 17.06
N VAL A 294 -7.42 -8.72 16.08
CA VAL A 294 -7.43 -9.32 14.73
C VAL A 294 -6.07 -9.27 14.05
N ALA A 295 -5.30 -8.20 14.22
CA ALA A 295 -3.96 -8.13 13.62
C ALA A 295 -2.98 -9.11 14.28
N MET A 296 -3.13 -9.38 15.60
CA MET A 296 -2.33 -10.38 16.31
C MET A 296 -2.72 -11.79 15.87
N ALA A 297 -4.00 -12.09 15.76
CA ALA A 297 -4.48 -13.36 15.25
C ALA A 297 -4.02 -13.61 13.81
N THR A 298 -4.04 -12.57 12.98
CA THR A 298 -3.57 -12.63 11.59
C THR A 298 -2.09 -13.03 11.52
N ILE A 299 -1.22 -12.37 12.28
CA ILE A 299 0.22 -12.65 12.22
C ILE A 299 0.52 -14.07 12.70
N ILE A 300 -0.14 -14.54 13.76
CA ILE A 300 0.03 -15.91 14.28
C ILE A 300 -0.33 -16.94 13.21
N THR A 301 -1.48 -16.78 12.56
CA THR A 301 -1.96 -17.73 11.54
C THR A 301 -1.11 -17.69 10.27
N LEU A 302 -0.71 -16.48 9.82
CA LEU A 302 0.17 -16.31 8.66
C LEU A 302 1.54 -16.97 8.89
N PHE A 303 2.18 -16.74 10.05
CA PHE A 303 3.50 -17.31 10.32
C PHE A 303 3.47 -18.82 10.56
N GLU A 304 2.34 -19.39 10.98
CA GLU A 304 2.17 -20.83 10.94
C GLU A 304 2.13 -21.36 9.49
N ALA A 305 1.43 -20.68 8.59
CA ALA A 305 1.44 -21.04 7.17
C ALA A 305 2.85 -20.91 6.58
N VAL A 306 3.59 -19.85 6.92
CA VAL A 306 5.01 -19.68 6.52
C VAL A 306 5.85 -20.85 7.04
N ARG A 307 5.73 -21.20 8.33
CA ARG A 307 6.47 -22.33 8.93
C ARG A 307 6.23 -23.66 8.22
N GLN A 308 4.99 -23.91 7.78
CA GLN A 308 4.65 -25.15 7.11
C GLN A 308 5.11 -25.20 5.63
N ARG A 309 5.42 -24.05 5.04
CA ARG A 309 5.84 -23.91 3.64
C ARG A 309 7.37 -23.97 3.47
N HIS A 310 8.10 -23.78 4.56
CA HIS A 310 9.57 -23.85 4.68
C HIS A 310 9.98 -25.04 5.56
#